data_eb016692caba3dddf023624756daccaf
#
_entry.id   eb016692caba3dddf023624756daccaf
#
_cell.length_a   1.000
_cell.length_b   1.000
_cell.length_c   1.000
_cell.angle_alpha   90.00
_cell.angle_beta   90.00
_cell.angle_gamma   90.00
#
_symmetry.space_group_name_H-M   'P 1'
#
loop_
_entity.id
_entity.type
_entity.pdbx_description
1 polymer ?
#
loop_
_entity_poly.entity_id
_entity_poly.type
_entity_poly.pdbx_seq_one_letter_code
_entity_poly.pdbx_strand_id
1 'polypeptide(L)'
;MEKHCIHVEKVFDWVMRPVKLTKRETLTEPIVENDVCVDICIPCGKKTVVWSAEESVQAFGTVTVVYEQGCGQKMDVFINGEFSFSLQEGESRSVTMSHLHDVQVECKGDGMCVGRVCIQLHQQLHRMDDCEHIRCILTDACGQPIEPGQMTCRILDERQTVRVTLPNGKHVNLQRVYVLIEAFVVVQCIQKDGTVWKTKPISLATIEDVLLCAPAETAVVCETVTADCKAAFLSAACPQIFITIHLCQHVQSLGRVKVEIEGAICTPRVEQQVHICPQHVHIPSCPI
;
A
#
# COMPACT_ATOMS: atom_id res chain seq x y z
N MET A 1 19.85 -52.71 20.60
CA MET A 1 19.04 -51.61 20.15
C MET A 1 18.50 -51.98 18.76
N GLU A 2 17.21 -51.81 18.52
CA GLU A 2 16.65 -52.06 17.19
C GLU A 2 17.01 -50.92 16.25
N LYS A 3 17.26 -51.27 14.98
CA LYS A 3 17.50 -50.32 13.92
C LYS A 3 16.19 -49.95 13.26
N HIS A 4 15.92 -48.63 13.19
CA HIS A 4 14.72 -48.07 12.59
C HIS A 4 15.10 -47.19 11.42
N CYS A 5 14.38 -47.37 10.30
CA CYS A 5 14.50 -46.54 9.11
C CYS A 5 13.45 -45.44 9.16
N ILE A 6 13.91 -44.20 9.26
CA ILE A 6 13.02 -43.02 9.31
C ILE A 6 13.23 -42.12 8.10
N HIS A 7 12.15 -41.42 7.71
CA HIS A 7 12.24 -40.36 6.73
C HIS A 7 12.44 -39.03 7.45
N VAL A 8 13.49 -38.32 7.07
CA VAL A 8 13.79 -36.98 7.62
C VAL A 8 13.94 -35.99 6.48
N GLU A 9 13.63 -34.74 6.76
CA GLU A 9 13.97 -33.64 5.89
C GLU A 9 15.40 -33.18 6.22
N LYS A 10 16.26 -33.18 5.21
CA LYS A 10 17.67 -32.79 5.33
C LYS A 10 17.86 -31.45 4.65
N VAL A 11 18.51 -30.52 5.34
CA VAL A 11 19.05 -29.29 4.75
C VAL A 11 20.34 -29.63 4.05
N PHE A 12 20.42 -29.44 2.74
CA PHE A 12 21.62 -29.66 1.94
C PHE A 12 22.54 -28.45 1.96
N ASP A 13 21.93 -27.27 1.88
CA ASP A 13 22.64 -26.00 1.92
C ASP A 13 21.67 -24.88 2.30
N TRP A 14 22.20 -23.79 2.85
CA TRP A 14 21.39 -22.61 3.18
C TRP A 14 22.27 -21.35 3.21
N VAL A 15 21.67 -20.23 2.88
CA VAL A 15 22.32 -18.92 2.92
C VAL A 15 21.38 -17.89 3.55
N MET A 16 21.99 -17.00 4.32
CA MET A 16 21.36 -15.75 4.76
C MET A 16 21.96 -14.62 3.95
N ARG A 17 21.14 -13.79 3.31
CA ARG A 17 21.65 -12.70 2.51
C ARG A 17 20.86 -11.41 2.71
N PRO A 18 21.54 -10.26 2.75
CA PRO A 18 20.87 -8.98 2.70
C PRO A 18 20.40 -8.69 1.26
N VAL A 19 19.18 -8.21 1.13
CA VAL A 19 18.61 -7.74 -0.14
C VAL A 19 18.10 -6.31 0.07
N LYS A 20 18.27 -5.47 -0.94
CA LYS A 20 17.80 -4.09 -0.91
C LYS A 20 16.86 -3.85 -2.07
N LEU A 21 15.60 -3.53 -1.75
CA LEU A 21 14.63 -3.03 -2.71
C LEU A 21 14.59 -1.51 -2.65
N THR A 22 14.56 -0.87 -3.79
CA THR A 22 14.40 0.58 -3.87
C THR A 22 13.39 0.95 -4.94
N LYS A 23 12.56 1.95 -4.66
CA LYS A 23 11.63 2.49 -5.65
C LYS A 23 11.51 4.00 -5.47
N ARG A 24 11.43 4.68 -6.61
CA ARG A 24 10.97 6.06 -6.68
C ARG A 24 9.56 6.04 -7.23
N GLU A 25 8.64 6.62 -6.49
CA GLU A 25 7.23 6.71 -6.86
C GLU A 25 6.83 8.18 -6.93
N THR A 26 6.14 8.56 -8.00
CA THR A 26 5.49 9.86 -8.07
C THR A 26 4.14 9.72 -7.37
N LEU A 27 3.95 10.49 -6.32
CA LEU A 27 2.67 10.53 -5.65
C LEU A 27 1.73 11.34 -6.56
N THR A 28 0.93 10.62 -7.31
CA THR A 28 -0.29 11.22 -7.85
C THR A 28 -1.19 11.43 -6.64
N GLU A 29 -1.39 12.68 -6.24
CA GLU A 29 -2.36 13.01 -5.20
C GLU A 29 -3.67 12.31 -5.57
N PRO A 30 -4.33 11.63 -4.62
CA PRO A 30 -5.68 11.20 -4.87
C PRO A 30 -6.51 12.47 -5.05
N ILE A 31 -6.82 12.79 -6.29
CA ILE A 31 -7.87 13.75 -6.59
C ILE A 31 -9.13 13.05 -6.08
N VAL A 32 -9.63 13.49 -4.95
CA VAL A 32 -10.96 13.05 -4.51
C VAL A 32 -11.93 13.79 -5.40
N GLU A 33 -12.43 13.12 -6.41
CA GLU A 33 -13.51 13.61 -7.24
C GLU A 33 -14.80 13.43 -6.43
N ASN A 34 -15.33 14.52 -5.94
CA ASN A 34 -16.67 14.57 -5.34
C ASN A 34 -17.59 15.31 -6.29
N ASP A 35 -18.55 14.61 -6.84
CA ASP A 35 -19.64 15.22 -7.61
C ASP A 35 -20.78 15.55 -6.65
N VAL A 36 -21.03 16.84 -6.48
CA VAL A 36 -22.16 17.36 -5.71
C VAL A 36 -23.15 17.98 -6.68
N CYS A 37 -24.34 17.42 -6.79
CA CYS A 37 -25.43 18.01 -7.58
C CYS A 37 -26.58 18.37 -6.64
N VAL A 38 -27.08 19.63 -6.75
CA VAL A 38 -28.17 20.16 -5.95
C VAL A 38 -29.20 20.73 -6.88
N ASP A 39 -30.45 20.26 -6.76
CA ASP A 39 -31.59 20.88 -7.40
C ASP A 39 -31.99 22.13 -6.62
N ILE A 40 -32.13 23.24 -7.31
CA ILE A 40 -32.43 24.54 -6.71
C ILE A 40 -33.82 25.05 -7.13
N CYS A 41 -34.52 25.62 -6.16
CA CYS A 41 -35.77 26.35 -6.36
C CYS A 41 -35.70 27.61 -5.50
N ILE A 42 -35.37 28.76 -6.11
CA ILE A 42 -35.07 30.00 -5.37
C ILE A 42 -35.99 31.12 -5.76
N PRO A 43 -36.47 31.91 -4.79
CA PRO A 43 -37.27 33.09 -5.06
C PRO A 43 -36.42 34.18 -5.70
N CYS A 44 -37.03 34.95 -6.60
CA CYS A 44 -36.37 36.11 -7.20
C CYS A 44 -36.04 37.20 -6.16
N GLY A 45 -35.00 37.99 -6.46
CA GLY A 45 -34.56 39.11 -5.64
C GLY A 45 -33.72 38.76 -4.43
N LYS A 46 -33.37 37.46 -4.22
CA LYS A 46 -32.50 37.02 -3.12
C LYS A 46 -31.33 36.23 -3.64
N LYS A 47 -30.13 36.62 -3.24
CA LYS A 47 -28.92 35.83 -3.45
C LYS A 47 -28.87 34.68 -2.45
N THR A 48 -28.72 33.46 -2.95
CA THR A 48 -28.75 32.24 -2.16
C THR A 48 -27.45 31.46 -2.33
N VAL A 49 -26.80 31.08 -1.22
CA VAL A 49 -25.64 30.19 -1.22
C VAL A 49 -26.17 28.79 -1.49
N VAL A 50 -25.68 28.14 -2.55
CA VAL A 50 -26.07 26.78 -2.93
C VAL A 50 -25.00 25.76 -2.53
N TRP A 51 -23.77 26.23 -2.35
CA TRP A 51 -22.67 25.42 -1.88
C TRP A 51 -21.58 26.29 -1.24
N SER A 52 -20.92 25.78 -0.20
CA SER A 52 -19.74 26.39 0.42
C SER A 52 -18.77 25.30 0.90
N ALA A 53 -17.45 25.55 0.72
CA ALA A 53 -16.39 24.72 1.28
C ALA A 53 -16.20 25.02 2.77
N GLU A 54 -15.69 24.03 3.54
CA GLU A 54 -15.17 24.30 4.87
C GLU A 54 -13.89 25.14 4.76
N GLU A 55 -13.63 26.06 5.71
CA GLU A 55 -12.57 27.07 5.65
C GLU A 55 -11.15 26.47 5.49
N SER A 56 -10.93 25.21 5.84
CA SER A 56 -9.61 24.53 5.77
C SER A 56 -9.31 23.87 4.42
N VAL A 57 -10.28 23.82 3.49
CA VAL A 57 -10.16 23.03 2.25
C VAL A 57 -9.89 23.95 1.05
N GLN A 58 -8.73 23.78 0.41
CA GLN A 58 -8.48 24.36 -0.91
C GLN A 58 -9.09 23.43 -1.96
N ALA A 59 -10.29 23.76 -2.42
CA ALA A 59 -10.94 23.05 -3.49
C ALA A 59 -10.69 23.75 -4.83
N PHE A 60 -10.42 23.00 -5.88
CA PHE A 60 -10.53 23.45 -7.26
C PHE A 60 -11.57 22.56 -7.95
N GLY A 61 -12.26 23.07 -8.95
CA GLY A 61 -13.29 22.26 -9.57
C GLY A 61 -14.05 22.96 -10.68
N THR A 62 -14.97 22.23 -11.26
CA THR A 62 -15.86 22.72 -12.31
C THR A 62 -17.27 22.88 -11.74
N VAL A 63 -17.80 24.09 -11.82
CA VAL A 63 -19.19 24.41 -11.47
C VAL A 63 -20.02 24.45 -12.73
N THR A 64 -21.06 23.63 -12.79
CA THR A 64 -22.05 23.61 -13.88
C THR A 64 -23.39 24.05 -13.31
N VAL A 65 -23.95 25.09 -13.89
CA VAL A 65 -25.28 25.59 -13.51
C VAL A 65 -26.22 25.47 -14.70
N VAL A 66 -27.42 24.95 -14.44
CA VAL A 66 -28.51 24.81 -15.40
C VAL A 66 -29.68 25.62 -14.89
N TYR A 67 -30.19 26.55 -15.67
CA TYR A 67 -31.46 27.21 -15.41
C TYR A 67 -32.55 26.52 -16.23
N GLU A 68 -33.32 25.64 -15.58
CA GLU A 68 -34.29 24.78 -16.27
C GLU A 68 -35.58 25.52 -16.64
N GLN A 69 -36.19 26.17 -15.64
CA GLN A 69 -37.44 26.91 -15.83
C GLN A 69 -37.71 27.90 -14.70
N GLY A 70 -38.60 28.87 -14.95
CA GLY A 70 -39.04 29.78 -13.91
C GLY A 70 -39.69 31.05 -14.46
N CYS A 71 -40.15 31.91 -13.54
CA CYS A 71 -40.73 33.22 -13.89
C CYS A 71 -39.71 34.34 -13.87
N GLY A 72 -38.43 34.02 -13.58
CA GLY A 72 -37.33 34.99 -13.56
C GLY A 72 -36.87 35.37 -14.97
N GLN A 73 -36.36 36.58 -15.12
CA GLN A 73 -35.80 37.04 -16.40
C GLN A 73 -34.45 36.38 -16.70
N LYS A 74 -33.65 36.17 -15.66
CA LYS A 74 -32.32 35.50 -15.74
C LYS A 74 -31.88 35.00 -14.36
N MET A 75 -30.93 34.08 -14.36
CA MET A 75 -30.26 33.59 -13.18
C MET A 75 -28.80 34.09 -13.22
N ASP A 76 -28.40 34.89 -12.25
CA ASP A 76 -27.03 35.35 -12.09
C ASP A 76 -26.26 34.37 -11.16
N VAL A 77 -25.06 33.96 -11.57
CA VAL A 77 -24.21 33.05 -10.85
C VAL A 77 -23.00 33.79 -10.32
N PHE A 78 -22.69 33.57 -9.04
CA PHE A 78 -21.56 34.15 -8.35
C PHE A 78 -20.68 33.01 -7.82
N ILE A 79 -19.37 33.15 -7.97
CA ILE A 79 -18.38 32.22 -7.46
C ILE A 79 -17.40 32.97 -6.61
N ASN A 80 -17.14 32.46 -5.40
CA ASN A 80 -16.31 33.14 -4.40
C ASN A 80 -16.76 34.61 -4.09
N GLY A 81 -18.08 34.81 -4.10
CA GLY A 81 -18.68 36.12 -3.88
C GLY A 81 -18.66 37.05 -5.10
N GLU A 82 -17.94 36.76 -6.18
CA GLU A 82 -17.83 37.55 -7.39
C GLU A 82 -18.80 37.10 -8.48
N PHE A 83 -19.36 38.05 -9.26
CA PHE A 83 -20.19 37.72 -10.40
C PHE A 83 -19.40 36.95 -11.46
N SER A 84 -19.92 35.82 -11.91
CA SER A 84 -19.29 34.95 -12.91
C SER A 84 -20.00 35.00 -14.26
N PHE A 85 -21.30 34.71 -14.29
CA PHE A 85 -22.11 34.72 -15.52
C PHE A 85 -23.62 34.76 -15.22
N SER A 86 -24.39 35.03 -16.27
CA SER A 86 -25.87 34.94 -16.24
C SER A 86 -26.34 33.84 -17.17
N LEU A 87 -27.52 33.24 -16.85
CA LEU A 87 -28.20 32.24 -17.65
C LEU A 87 -29.63 32.72 -17.94
N GLN A 88 -30.15 32.44 -19.14
CA GLN A 88 -31.52 32.50 -19.49
C GLN A 88 -32.18 31.13 -19.28
N GLU A 89 -33.53 31.10 -19.26
CA GLU A 89 -34.26 29.84 -19.15
C GLU A 89 -33.87 28.85 -20.25
N GLY A 90 -33.63 27.60 -19.87
CA GLY A 90 -33.12 26.53 -20.73
C GLY A 90 -31.61 26.54 -20.98
N GLU A 91 -30.86 27.52 -20.47
CA GLU A 91 -29.45 27.60 -20.66
C GLU A 91 -28.67 26.86 -19.53
N SER A 92 -27.48 26.35 -19.91
CA SER A 92 -26.51 25.79 -18.98
C SER A 92 -25.12 26.32 -19.28
N ARG A 93 -24.31 26.47 -18.22
CA ARG A 93 -22.91 26.89 -18.36
C ARG A 93 -22.04 26.26 -17.31
N SER A 94 -20.80 25.89 -17.72
CA SER A 94 -19.76 25.40 -16.84
C SER A 94 -18.58 26.37 -16.78
N VAL A 95 -17.97 26.47 -15.60
CA VAL A 95 -16.75 27.22 -15.37
C VAL A 95 -15.83 26.43 -14.46
N THR A 96 -14.54 26.36 -14.79
CA THR A 96 -13.50 25.70 -13.96
C THR A 96 -12.72 26.76 -13.19
N MET A 97 -12.61 26.56 -11.88
CA MET A 97 -11.94 27.46 -10.95
C MET A 97 -10.78 26.76 -10.28
N SER A 98 -9.63 27.44 -10.17
CA SER A 98 -8.46 26.94 -9.43
C SER A 98 -8.62 27.07 -7.91
N HIS A 99 -9.55 27.91 -7.46
CA HIS A 99 -9.92 28.08 -6.05
C HIS A 99 -11.43 28.23 -5.99
N LEU A 100 -12.09 27.37 -5.25
CA LEU A 100 -13.54 27.35 -5.12
C LEU A 100 -13.90 27.34 -3.62
N HIS A 101 -14.50 28.41 -3.13
CA HIS A 101 -14.94 28.55 -1.74
C HIS A 101 -16.44 28.50 -1.59
N ASP A 102 -17.17 29.17 -2.49
CA ASP A 102 -18.62 29.19 -2.47
C ASP A 102 -19.21 29.37 -3.88
N VAL A 103 -20.45 28.90 -4.04
CA VAL A 103 -21.28 29.11 -5.21
C VAL A 103 -22.62 29.70 -4.76
N GLN A 104 -22.97 30.83 -5.32
CA GLN A 104 -24.20 31.53 -5.02
C GLN A 104 -24.95 31.77 -6.31
N VAL A 105 -26.27 31.78 -6.23
CA VAL A 105 -27.18 32.10 -7.35
C VAL A 105 -28.19 33.16 -6.94
N GLU A 106 -28.56 33.98 -7.88
CA GLU A 106 -29.58 35.02 -7.71
C GLU A 106 -30.53 35.01 -8.89
N CYS A 107 -31.82 34.78 -8.63
CA CYS A 107 -32.86 34.89 -9.62
C CYS A 107 -33.29 36.35 -9.80
N LYS A 108 -33.25 36.87 -11.03
CA LYS A 108 -33.67 38.25 -11.36
C LYS A 108 -35.06 38.23 -11.98
N GLY A 109 -35.88 39.17 -11.55
CA GLY A 109 -37.28 39.31 -11.98
C GLY A 109 -38.26 39.01 -10.84
N ASP A 110 -39.45 38.53 -11.17
CA ASP A 110 -40.50 38.19 -10.20
C ASP A 110 -40.79 36.71 -10.25
N GLY A 111 -41.03 36.08 -9.07
CA GLY A 111 -41.38 34.65 -8.98
C GLY A 111 -40.23 33.78 -8.50
N MET A 112 -39.99 32.64 -9.14
CA MET A 112 -39.01 31.65 -8.76
C MET A 112 -38.20 31.16 -9.96
N CYS A 113 -36.93 30.82 -9.75
CA CYS A 113 -36.12 30.10 -10.69
C CYS A 113 -35.88 28.66 -10.20
N VAL A 114 -36.02 27.69 -11.10
CA VAL A 114 -35.77 26.28 -10.87
C VAL A 114 -34.60 25.85 -11.76
N GLY A 115 -33.68 25.08 -11.20
CA GLY A 115 -32.54 24.62 -11.95
C GLY A 115 -31.71 23.65 -11.14
N ARG A 116 -30.49 23.40 -11.62
CA ARG A 116 -29.54 22.48 -11.00
C ARG A 116 -28.14 23.07 -10.97
N VAL A 117 -27.45 22.87 -9.87
CA VAL A 117 -26.04 23.19 -9.72
C VAL A 117 -25.29 21.90 -9.47
N CYS A 118 -24.36 21.55 -10.38
CA CYS A 118 -23.45 20.43 -10.23
C CYS A 118 -22.02 20.96 -10.06
N ILE A 119 -21.33 20.46 -9.08
CA ILE A 119 -19.95 20.85 -8.76
C ILE A 119 -19.09 19.58 -8.76
N GLN A 120 -18.18 19.50 -9.71
CA GLN A 120 -17.11 18.50 -9.71
C GLN A 120 -15.94 19.07 -8.94
N LEU A 121 -15.74 18.61 -7.71
CA LEU A 121 -14.67 19.03 -6.84
C LEU A 121 -13.46 18.13 -7.04
N HIS A 122 -12.34 18.77 -7.27
CA HIS A 122 -11.02 18.15 -7.19
C HIS A 122 -10.36 18.73 -5.93
N GLN A 123 -10.36 17.98 -4.86
CA GLN A 123 -9.70 18.40 -3.63
C GLN A 123 -8.24 17.95 -3.67
N GLN A 124 -7.34 18.92 -3.63
CA GLN A 124 -5.93 18.67 -3.39
C GLN A 124 -5.74 18.50 -1.88
N LEU A 125 -5.76 17.25 -1.43
CA LEU A 125 -5.94 16.93 -0.03
C LEU A 125 -4.78 17.31 0.89
N HIS A 126 -3.54 17.48 0.41
CA HIS A 126 -2.43 17.72 1.34
C HIS A 126 -1.22 18.43 0.70
N ARG A 127 -0.69 19.43 1.38
CA ARG A 127 0.65 19.94 1.11
C ARG A 127 1.68 19.02 1.74
N MET A 128 2.58 18.47 0.92
CA MET A 128 3.70 17.66 1.43
C MET A 128 4.65 18.43 2.34
N ASP A 129 4.65 19.75 2.24
CA ASP A 129 5.43 20.67 3.09
C ASP A 129 5.02 20.60 4.57
N ASP A 130 3.81 20.15 4.87
CA ASP A 130 3.29 20.04 6.24
C ASP A 130 3.55 18.68 6.88
N CYS A 131 4.24 17.76 6.18
CA CYS A 131 4.59 16.44 6.71
C CYS A 131 5.71 16.53 7.75
N GLU A 132 5.38 16.28 9.01
CA GLU A 132 6.33 16.29 10.12
C GLU A 132 7.04 14.94 10.27
N HIS A 133 6.29 13.85 10.15
CA HIS A 133 6.81 12.50 10.28
C HIS A 133 6.36 11.60 9.13
N ILE A 134 7.33 10.87 8.56
CA ILE A 134 7.08 9.85 7.55
C ILE A 134 7.28 8.47 8.19
N ARG A 135 6.31 7.57 7.98
CA ARG A 135 6.39 6.16 8.34
C ARG A 135 6.22 5.30 7.10
N CYS A 136 7.08 4.32 6.96
CA CYS A 136 6.96 3.27 5.95
C CYS A 136 6.49 1.99 6.63
N ILE A 137 5.40 1.41 6.16
CA ILE A 137 4.76 0.23 6.75
C ILE A 137 4.71 -0.86 5.69
N LEU A 138 5.25 -2.04 6.02
CA LEU A 138 5.14 -3.24 5.20
C LEU A 138 3.68 -3.72 5.21
N THR A 139 3.12 -3.98 4.03
CA THR A 139 1.71 -4.36 3.89
C THR A 139 1.53 -5.48 2.86
N ASP A 140 0.35 -6.04 2.81
CA ASP A 140 -0.12 -6.83 1.67
C ASP A 140 -0.58 -5.92 0.51
N ALA A 141 -1.04 -6.52 -0.59
CA ALA A 141 -1.56 -5.80 -1.75
C ALA A 141 -2.84 -4.97 -1.46
N CYS A 142 -3.53 -5.27 -0.37
CA CYS A 142 -4.72 -4.55 0.09
C CYS A 142 -4.37 -3.42 1.09
N GLY A 143 -3.09 -3.26 1.46
CA GLY A 143 -2.63 -2.23 2.40
C GLY A 143 -2.76 -2.61 3.87
N GLN A 144 -3.02 -3.89 4.19
CA GLN A 144 -3.03 -4.36 5.57
C GLN A 144 -1.59 -4.65 6.02
N PRO A 145 -1.18 -4.20 7.22
CA PRO A 145 0.14 -4.47 7.76
C PRO A 145 0.43 -5.99 7.84
N ILE A 146 1.64 -6.38 7.48
CA ILE A 146 2.11 -7.77 7.53
C ILE A 146 3.47 -7.86 8.23
N GLU A 147 3.77 -9.07 8.74
CA GLU A 147 5.09 -9.41 9.25
C GLU A 147 6.04 -9.80 8.10
N PRO A 148 7.38 -9.67 8.27
CA PRO A 148 8.36 -10.00 7.23
C PRO A 148 8.19 -11.40 6.62
N GLY A 149 7.90 -12.42 7.43
CA GLY A 149 7.69 -13.80 6.97
C GLY A 149 6.46 -14.01 6.08
N GLN A 150 5.56 -13.04 6.01
CA GLN A 150 4.38 -13.06 5.14
C GLN A 150 4.63 -12.41 3.77
N MET A 151 5.84 -11.87 3.54
CA MET A 151 6.21 -11.34 2.23
C MET A 151 6.30 -12.44 1.19
N THR A 152 5.98 -12.11 -0.05
CA THR A 152 6.14 -13.04 -1.17
C THR A 152 7.61 -13.25 -1.46
N CYS A 153 8.06 -14.51 -1.27
CA CYS A 153 9.35 -14.99 -1.69
C CYS A 153 9.14 -16.28 -2.50
N ARG A 154 9.43 -16.25 -3.79
CA ARG A 154 9.16 -17.35 -4.70
C ARG A 154 10.38 -17.73 -5.50
N ILE A 155 10.67 -19.04 -5.54
CA ILE A 155 11.71 -19.60 -6.39
C ILE A 155 11.19 -19.68 -7.82
N LEU A 156 11.96 -19.17 -8.77
CA LEU A 156 11.70 -19.35 -10.19
C LEU A 156 12.28 -20.69 -10.65
N ASP A 157 11.57 -21.40 -11.53
CA ASP A 157 11.81 -22.83 -11.83
C ASP A 157 13.13 -23.14 -12.57
N GLU A 158 13.80 -22.13 -13.11
CA GLU A 158 15.05 -22.32 -13.85
C GLU A 158 16.25 -22.45 -12.89
N ARG A 159 16.86 -23.66 -12.86
CA ARG A 159 18.14 -23.91 -12.17
C ARG A 159 19.25 -24.10 -13.17
N GLN A 160 20.36 -23.42 -12.96
CA GLN A 160 21.54 -23.55 -13.82
C GLN A 160 22.71 -24.08 -13.01
N THR A 161 23.36 -25.15 -13.50
CA THR A 161 24.60 -25.64 -12.88
C THR A 161 25.76 -24.70 -13.18
N VAL A 162 26.41 -24.22 -12.13
CA VAL A 162 27.56 -23.31 -12.22
C VAL A 162 28.76 -23.96 -11.52
N ARG A 163 29.88 -24.05 -12.20
CA ARG A 163 31.13 -24.49 -11.61
C ARG A 163 31.82 -23.35 -10.86
N VAL A 164 31.98 -23.49 -9.58
CA VAL A 164 32.57 -22.48 -8.70
C VAL A 164 33.91 -23.01 -8.15
N THR A 165 34.92 -22.13 -8.09
CA THR A 165 36.22 -22.44 -7.44
C THR A 165 36.16 -21.86 -6.03
N LEU A 166 36.26 -22.72 -5.04
CA LEU A 166 36.33 -22.33 -3.63
C LEU A 166 37.67 -21.67 -3.31
N PRO A 167 37.81 -20.90 -2.20
CA PRO A 167 39.04 -20.26 -1.80
C PRO A 167 40.23 -21.22 -1.60
N ASN A 168 39.97 -22.50 -1.32
CA ASN A 168 40.97 -23.56 -1.19
C ASN A 168 41.38 -24.18 -2.55
N GLY A 169 40.95 -23.61 -3.68
CA GLY A 169 41.25 -24.10 -5.03
C GLY A 169 40.37 -25.28 -5.51
N LYS A 170 39.48 -25.80 -4.66
CA LYS A 170 38.60 -26.92 -5.03
C LYS A 170 37.45 -26.44 -5.91
N HIS A 171 37.19 -27.19 -6.97
CA HIS A 171 36.00 -26.94 -7.84
C HIS A 171 34.80 -27.70 -7.31
N VAL A 172 33.68 -26.99 -7.23
CA VAL A 172 32.36 -27.55 -6.87
C VAL A 172 31.32 -27.11 -7.88
N ASN A 173 30.30 -27.94 -8.09
CA ASN A 173 29.15 -27.58 -8.90
C ASN A 173 28.02 -27.12 -7.96
N LEU A 174 27.59 -25.87 -8.10
CA LEU A 174 26.45 -25.29 -7.40
C LEU A 174 25.32 -25.07 -8.40
N GLN A 175 24.11 -24.93 -7.88
CA GLN A 175 22.96 -24.51 -8.66
C GLN A 175 22.72 -23.02 -8.47
N ARG A 176 22.65 -22.28 -9.56
CA ARG A 176 22.10 -20.93 -9.57
C ARG A 176 20.60 -21.00 -9.57
N VAL A 177 20.00 -20.40 -8.56
CA VAL A 177 18.56 -20.34 -8.35
C VAL A 177 18.13 -18.88 -8.36
N TYR A 178 17.04 -18.57 -9.06
CA TYR A 178 16.49 -17.24 -9.10
C TYR A 178 15.33 -17.12 -8.12
N VAL A 179 15.36 -16.06 -7.32
CA VAL A 179 14.38 -15.79 -6.28
C VAL A 179 13.66 -14.49 -6.60
N LEU A 180 12.35 -14.56 -6.84
CA LEU A 180 11.50 -13.38 -6.95
C LEU A 180 11.07 -12.96 -5.54
N ILE A 181 11.32 -11.71 -5.21
CA ILE A 181 10.94 -11.08 -3.94
C ILE A 181 10.00 -9.94 -4.27
N GLU A 182 8.81 -9.97 -3.68
CA GLU A 182 7.79 -8.93 -3.84
C GLU A 182 7.40 -8.38 -2.48
N ALA A 183 7.31 -7.06 -2.40
CA ALA A 183 6.89 -6.33 -1.22
C ALA A 183 5.85 -5.28 -1.58
N PHE A 184 4.93 -5.02 -0.69
CA PHE A 184 4.05 -3.87 -0.75
C PHE A 184 4.28 -3.00 0.49
N VAL A 185 4.22 -1.70 0.31
CA VAL A 185 4.34 -0.76 1.42
C VAL A 185 3.29 0.33 1.30
N VAL A 186 2.84 0.80 2.45
CA VAL A 186 2.07 2.03 2.61
C VAL A 186 2.94 3.05 3.31
N VAL A 187 3.05 4.23 2.72
CA VAL A 187 3.74 5.35 3.36
C VAL A 187 2.70 6.24 4.02
N GLN A 188 2.92 6.55 5.28
CA GLN A 188 2.11 7.47 6.07
C GLN A 188 2.88 8.76 6.30
N CYS A 189 2.22 9.87 6.07
CA CYS A 189 2.67 11.18 6.47
C CYS A 189 1.79 11.66 7.64
N ILE A 190 2.40 12.06 8.73
CA ILE A 190 1.74 12.67 9.87
C ILE A 190 2.02 14.16 9.75
N GLN A 191 0.98 14.97 9.59
CA GLN A 191 1.06 16.41 9.46
C GLN A 191 1.20 17.08 10.82
N LYS A 192 1.59 18.36 10.84
CA LYS A 192 1.75 19.17 12.07
C LYS A 192 0.47 19.32 12.89
N ASP A 193 -0.68 19.26 12.24
CA ASP A 193 -2.01 19.28 12.86
C ASP A 193 -2.47 17.94 13.41
N GLY A 194 -1.66 16.88 13.24
CA GLY A 194 -1.99 15.50 13.63
C GLY A 194 -2.75 14.71 12.57
N THR A 195 -3.12 15.32 11.46
CA THR A 195 -3.77 14.61 10.33
C THR A 195 -2.83 13.55 9.75
N VAL A 196 -3.34 12.37 9.47
CA VAL A 196 -2.57 11.25 8.90
C VAL A 196 -3.03 10.99 7.47
N TRP A 197 -2.13 11.20 6.55
CA TRP A 197 -2.30 10.82 5.16
C TRP A 197 -1.56 9.51 4.83
N LYS A 198 -2.11 8.71 3.89
CA LYS A 198 -1.54 7.41 3.50
C LYS A 198 -1.54 7.26 1.99
N THR A 199 -0.47 6.66 1.45
CA THR A 199 -0.46 6.23 0.05
C THR A 199 -1.38 5.01 -0.16
N LYS A 200 -1.74 4.76 -1.41
CA LYS A 200 -2.15 3.40 -1.81
C LYS A 200 -0.94 2.45 -1.63
N PRO A 201 -1.17 1.12 -1.55
CA PRO A 201 -0.08 0.16 -1.50
C PRO A 201 0.84 0.31 -2.72
N ILE A 202 2.13 0.48 -2.46
CA ILE A 202 3.17 0.65 -3.48
C ILE A 202 3.91 -0.68 -3.58
N SER A 203 3.91 -1.32 -4.76
CA SER A 203 4.61 -2.57 -5.00
C SER A 203 6.07 -2.33 -5.31
N LEU A 204 6.94 -3.16 -4.73
CA LEU A 204 8.36 -3.27 -5.06
C LEU A 204 8.66 -4.74 -5.37
N ALA A 205 9.48 -5.00 -6.37
CA ALA A 205 9.92 -6.36 -6.68
C ALA A 205 11.36 -6.37 -7.17
N THR A 206 12.06 -7.47 -6.92
CA THR A 206 13.37 -7.76 -7.49
C THR A 206 13.52 -9.25 -7.75
N ILE A 207 14.41 -9.60 -8.68
CA ILE A 207 14.86 -10.97 -8.89
C ILE A 207 16.32 -11.03 -8.48
N GLU A 208 16.63 -11.93 -7.55
CA GLU A 208 17.97 -12.17 -7.04
C GLU A 208 18.44 -13.56 -7.43
N ASP A 209 19.71 -13.72 -7.74
CA ASP A 209 20.30 -15.03 -7.97
C ASP A 209 21.08 -15.50 -6.75
N VAL A 210 20.92 -16.77 -6.42
CA VAL A 210 21.56 -17.44 -5.28
C VAL A 210 22.26 -18.71 -5.76
N LEU A 211 23.49 -18.91 -5.31
CA LEU A 211 24.23 -20.16 -5.54
C LEU A 211 24.10 -21.08 -4.34
N LEU A 212 23.53 -22.26 -4.56
CA LEU A 212 23.30 -23.27 -3.51
C LEU A 212 23.75 -24.66 -3.96
N CYS A 213 24.17 -25.49 -3.03
CA CYS A 213 24.22 -26.92 -3.22
C CYS A 213 22.80 -27.47 -3.18
N ALA A 214 22.16 -27.57 -4.35
CA ALA A 214 20.77 -28.02 -4.50
C ALA A 214 20.71 -29.18 -5.51
N PRO A 215 20.90 -30.44 -5.08
CA PRO A 215 20.72 -31.61 -5.94
C PRO A 215 19.36 -31.62 -6.63
N ALA A 216 19.24 -32.31 -7.76
CA ALA A 216 18.05 -32.27 -8.61
C ALA A 216 16.74 -32.64 -7.88
N GLU A 217 16.79 -33.49 -6.88
CA GLU A 217 15.64 -33.98 -6.11
C GLU A 217 15.32 -33.11 -4.88
N THR A 218 16.02 -31.95 -4.70
CA THR A 218 15.76 -31.06 -3.59
C THR A 218 14.78 -29.95 -3.94
N ALA A 219 13.96 -29.54 -2.98
CA ALA A 219 13.19 -28.32 -3.03
C ALA A 219 14.08 -27.15 -2.55
N VAL A 220 13.96 -25.99 -3.20
CA VAL A 220 14.52 -24.75 -2.68
C VAL A 220 13.37 -23.94 -2.14
N VAL A 221 13.52 -23.46 -0.91
CA VAL A 221 12.54 -22.62 -0.24
C VAL A 221 13.20 -21.32 0.19
N CYS A 222 12.43 -20.27 0.25
CA CYS A 222 12.90 -18.96 0.71
C CYS A 222 11.89 -18.33 1.68
N GLU A 223 12.43 -17.54 2.60
CA GLU A 223 11.68 -16.82 3.61
C GLU A 223 12.34 -15.48 3.91
N THR A 224 11.53 -14.44 4.16
CA THR A 224 12.04 -13.15 4.66
C THR A 224 12.04 -13.17 6.17
N VAL A 225 13.23 -13.08 6.78
CA VAL A 225 13.40 -13.15 8.24
C VAL A 225 13.18 -11.78 8.88
N THR A 226 13.73 -10.72 8.26
CA THR A 226 13.58 -9.34 8.73
C THR A 226 13.36 -8.41 7.55
N ALA A 227 12.64 -7.32 7.81
CA ALA A 227 12.44 -6.24 6.85
C ALA A 227 12.44 -4.89 7.59
N ASP A 228 13.21 -3.92 7.09
CA ASP A 228 13.22 -2.53 7.55
C ASP A 228 12.88 -1.63 6.38
N CYS A 229 11.76 -0.89 6.49
CA CYS A 229 11.26 0.01 5.47
C CYS A 229 11.51 1.46 5.85
N LYS A 230 12.06 2.23 4.90
CA LYS A 230 12.28 3.67 5.01
C LYS A 230 11.74 4.38 3.79
N ALA A 231 11.14 5.54 4.02
CA ALA A 231 10.67 6.42 2.97
C ALA A 231 11.11 7.85 3.21
N ALA A 232 11.34 8.59 2.13
CA ALA A 232 11.67 10.01 2.18
C ALA A 232 11.06 10.74 0.99
N PHE A 233 10.57 11.97 1.20
CA PHE A 233 10.19 12.86 0.09
C PHE A 233 11.43 13.42 -0.58
N LEU A 234 11.42 13.47 -1.92
CA LEU A 234 12.56 13.95 -2.70
C LEU A 234 12.45 15.44 -3.04
N SER A 235 11.24 15.97 -3.21
CA SER A 235 11.02 17.37 -3.56
C SER A 235 9.57 17.78 -3.28
N ALA A 236 9.38 18.98 -2.75
CA ALA A 236 8.08 19.59 -2.58
C ALA A 236 7.46 20.07 -3.93
N ALA A 237 8.31 20.44 -4.90
CA ALA A 237 7.85 20.92 -6.20
C ALA A 237 7.39 19.81 -7.15
N CYS A 238 7.87 18.58 -6.93
CA CYS A 238 7.45 17.39 -7.66
C CYS A 238 7.25 16.27 -6.64
N PRO A 239 5.99 15.91 -6.29
CA PRO A 239 5.71 15.02 -5.18
C PRO A 239 6.21 13.60 -5.48
N GLN A 240 7.47 13.37 -5.20
CA GLN A 240 8.14 12.08 -5.35
C GLN A 240 8.58 11.56 -4.00
N ILE A 241 8.34 10.27 -3.79
CA ILE A 241 8.79 9.53 -2.63
C ILE A 241 9.84 8.52 -3.04
N PHE A 242 10.91 8.45 -2.27
CA PHE A 242 11.92 7.41 -2.39
C PHE A 242 11.73 6.40 -1.27
N ILE A 243 11.58 5.14 -1.62
CA ILE A 243 11.35 4.04 -0.71
C ILE A 243 12.54 3.10 -0.78
N THR A 244 13.00 2.66 0.39
CA THR A 244 14.03 1.63 0.53
C THR A 244 13.56 0.60 1.53
N ILE A 245 13.65 -0.68 1.16
CA ILE A 245 13.43 -1.81 2.07
C ILE A 245 14.74 -2.59 2.16
N HIS A 246 15.24 -2.78 3.37
CA HIS A 246 16.35 -3.68 3.67
C HIS A 246 15.77 -4.98 4.22
N LEU A 247 16.07 -6.08 3.55
CA LEU A 247 15.56 -7.41 3.87
C LEU A 247 16.71 -8.33 4.26
N CYS A 248 16.46 -9.28 5.15
CA CYS A 248 17.27 -10.45 5.33
C CYS A 248 16.51 -11.67 4.82
N GLN A 249 17.03 -12.30 3.78
CA GLN A 249 16.44 -13.48 3.15
C GLN A 249 17.16 -14.74 3.63
N HIS A 250 16.38 -15.75 4.02
CA HIS A 250 16.82 -17.10 4.26
C HIS A 250 16.43 -17.97 3.07
N VAL A 251 17.40 -18.53 2.37
CA VAL A 251 17.19 -19.43 1.23
C VAL A 251 17.87 -20.76 1.52
N GLN A 252 17.14 -21.85 1.43
CA GLN A 252 17.67 -23.18 1.76
C GLN A 252 17.23 -24.25 0.77
N SER A 253 18.08 -25.25 0.60
CA SER A 253 17.81 -26.45 -0.20
C SER A 253 17.48 -27.62 0.73
N LEU A 254 16.28 -28.19 0.55
CA LEU A 254 15.72 -29.25 1.38
C LEU A 254 15.47 -30.50 0.56
N GLY A 255 15.71 -31.67 1.15
CA GLY A 255 15.37 -32.94 0.51
C GLY A 255 15.05 -34.02 1.53
N ARG A 256 14.18 -34.93 1.13
CA ARG A 256 13.82 -36.08 1.97
C ARG A 256 14.89 -37.16 1.83
N VAL A 257 15.42 -37.61 2.96
CA VAL A 257 16.39 -38.71 3.03
C VAL A 257 15.89 -39.78 3.98
N LYS A 258 16.31 -41.03 3.74
CA LYS A 258 16.11 -42.14 4.67
C LYS A 258 17.34 -42.24 5.56
N VAL A 259 17.14 -42.26 6.85
CA VAL A 259 18.21 -42.37 7.85
C VAL A 259 17.90 -43.60 8.70
N GLU A 260 18.89 -44.47 8.86
CA GLU A 260 18.86 -45.57 9.83
C GLU A 260 19.31 -45.00 11.19
N ILE A 261 18.47 -45.14 12.19
CA ILE A 261 18.80 -44.74 13.56
C ILE A 261 18.70 -45.96 14.48
N GLU A 262 19.58 -46.03 15.46
CA GLU A 262 19.46 -47.00 16.54
C GLU A 262 18.69 -46.35 17.72
N GLY A 263 17.58 -46.97 18.13
CA GLY A 263 16.75 -46.41 19.17
C GLY A 263 15.60 -47.32 19.55
N ALA A 264 14.76 -46.86 20.44
CA ALA A 264 13.48 -47.47 20.77
C ALA A 264 12.35 -46.59 20.24
N ILE A 265 11.24 -47.19 19.79
CA ILE A 265 10.03 -46.47 19.41
C ILE A 265 9.47 -45.76 20.64
N CYS A 266 9.27 -44.46 20.53
CA CYS A 266 8.64 -43.68 21.57
C CYS A 266 7.17 -44.09 21.69
N THR A 267 6.79 -44.60 22.86
CA THR A 267 5.38 -44.81 23.18
C THR A 267 4.83 -43.60 23.92
N PRO A 268 3.61 -43.15 23.59
CA PRO A 268 3.00 -42.07 24.34
C PRO A 268 2.86 -42.46 25.81
N ARG A 269 3.19 -41.54 26.66
CA ARG A 269 2.98 -41.70 28.12
C ARG A 269 1.47 -41.73 28.39
N VAL A 270 0.99 -42.70 29.15
CA VAL A 270 -0.40 -42.70 29.60
C VAL A 270 -0.62 -41.47 30.46
N GLU A 271 -1.59 -40.66 30.06
CA GLU A 271 -1.97 -39.47 30.81
C GLU A 271 -2.48 -39.91 32.19
N GLN A 272 -1.73 -39.62 33.23
CA GLN A 272 -2.26 -39.71 34.58
C GLN A 272 -3.15 -38.47 34.77
N GLN A 273 -4.42 -38.68 35.06
CA GLN A 273 -5.36 -37.59 35.39
C GLN A 273 -4.87 -36.85 36.65
N VAL A 274 -4.03 -35.85 36.41
CA VAL A 274 -3.64 -34.88 37.43
C VAL A 274 -4.46 -33.61 37.17
N HIS A 275 -5.38 -33.35 38.04
CA HIS A 275 -6.31 -32.21 37.98
C HIS A 275 -5.68 -30.81 38.17
N ILE A 276 -4.38 -30.66 37.91
CA ILE A 276 -3.70 -29.37 38.07
C ILE A 276 -2.67 -29.26 36.94
N CYS A 277 -2.93 -28.37 35.95
CA CYS A 277 -1.90 -27.90 35.05
C CYS A 277 -0.88 -27.05 35.84
N PRO A 278 0.40 -27.40 35.95
CA PRO A 278 1.39 -26.54 36.56
C PRO A 278 1.65 -25.34 35.63
N GLN A 279 1.46 -24.16 36.20
CA GLN A 279 1.72 -22.86 35.54
C GLN A 279 3.22 -22.60 35.43
N HIS A 280 4.05 -23.37 34.81
CA HIS A 280 5.41 -23.04 34.35
C HIS A 280 6.09 -24.30 33.80
N VAL A 281 5.99 -24.48 32.50
CA VAL A 281 6.93 -25.39 31.79
C VAL A 281 8.20 -24.63 31.49
N HIS A 282 9.27 -24.94 32.21
CA HIS A 282 10.62 -24.56 31.83
C HIS A 282 10.97 -25.36 30.57
N ILE A 283 11.05 -24.71 29.42
CA ILE A 283 11.61 -25.30 28.20
C ILE A 283 13.12 -25.27 28.36
N PRO A 284 13.81 -26.42 28.43
CA PRO A 284 15.25 -26.42 28.45
C PRO A 284 15.78 -25.88 27.12
N SER A 285 16.64 -24.86 27.17
CA SER A 285 17.40 -24.37 26.02
C SER A 285 18.24 -25.53 25.44
N CYS A 286 18.02 -25.85 24.15
CA CYS A 286 18.95 -26.72 23.43
C CYS A 286 20.35 -26.10 23.46
N PRO A 287 21.41 -26.81 23.85
CA PRO A 287 22.75 -26.36 23.63
C PRO A 287 23.06 -26.40 22.13
N ILE A 288 23.67 -25.35 21.65
CA ILE A 288 24.20 -25.17 20.28
C ILE A 288 25.38 -26.14 20.06
#